data_05bb8004926be1dec543476837f7b6a9
#
_entry.id   05bb8004926be1dec543476837f7b6a9
#
_cell.length_a   1.000
_cell.length_b   1.000
_cell.length_c   1.000
_cell.angle_alpha   90.00
_cell.angle_beta   90.00
_cell.angle_gamma   90.00
#
_symmetry.space_group_name_H-M   'P 1'
#
loop_
_entity.id
_entity.type
_entity.pdbx_description
1 polymer ?
#
loop_
_entity_poly.entity_id
_entity_poly.type
_entity_poly.pdbx_seq_one_letter_code
_entity_poly.pdbx_strand_id
1 'polypeptide(L)'
;MNGIILVNKPYGYTSRDVVNILCKKFKTKRIGHTGTLDPIATGVLILCIGSATKLVEALTSDDKEYVATVELGTLTDTLDNTGNVIKEEKTNLNVNQIKKALEKMQGVYEQEVPIYSAVKINGKKLYEYAREGINVELPKRMVNIKRLELINNIKYENNKTTFQIRCYVSKGTYIRSLVNDIAHELGTVGTMTSLNRVKQGIFNISDSYTLEDIENDNYKSLSIKEALSNVKQVIVSGEALFKIKNGTRLENIYHSDKVLFLDEFNNEIALYKTLDNDDKILKVYKMF
;
A
#
# COMPACT_ATOMS: atom_id res chain seq x y z
N MET A 1 1.91 -7.15 -23.77
CA MET A 1 0.87 -6.35 -23.10
C MET A 1 1.53 -5.19 -22.36
N ASN A 2 0.95 -3.99 -22.41
CA ASN A 2 1.32 -2.82 -21.60
C ASN A 2 0.07 -2.32 -20.89
N GLY A 3 0.13 -2.02 -19.61
CA GLY A 3 -1.02 -1.51 -18.84
C GLY A 3 -0.97 -1.87 -17.36
N ILE A 4 -2.07 -1.60 -16.68
CA ILE A 4 -2.23 -1.83 -15.24
C ILE A 4 -3.41 -2.76 -15.03
N ILE A 5 -3.24 -3.78 -14.18
CA ILE A 5 -4.31 -4.69 -13.76
C ILE A 5 -4.45 -4.61 -12.24
N LEU A 6 -5.68 -4.51 -11.78
CA LEU A 6 -6.04 -4.57 -10.36
C LEU A 6 -6.39 -6.01 -10.02
N VAL A 7 -5.63 -6.60 -9.12
CA VAL A 7 -5.86 -7.98 -8.68
C VAL A 7 -6.37 -7.99 -7.25
N ASN A 8 -7.47 -8.66 -7.00
CA ASN A 8 -7.89 -9.00 -5.66
C ASN A 8 -7.03 -10.18 -5.19
N LYS A 9 -5.91 -9.86 -4.50
CA LYS A 9 -4.97 -10.87 -4.03
C LYS A 9 -5.66 -11.82 -3.05
N PRO A 10 -5.70 -13.12 -3.31
CA PRO A 10 -6.30 -14.07 -2.38
C PRO A 10 -5.41 -14.28 -1.14
N TYR A 11 -6.01 -14.83 -0.07
CA TYR A 11 -5.31 -15.28 1.12
C TYR A 11 -4.30 -16.39 0.78
N GLY A 12 -3.18 -16.44 1.51
CA GLY A 12 -2.14 -17.45 1.37
C GLY A 12 -1.09 -17.17 0.30
N TYR A 13 -1.35 -16.28 -0.64
CA TYR A 13 -0.40 -15.89 -1.68
C TYR A 13 0.47 -14.71 -1.24
N THR A 14 1.75 -14.74 -1.59
CA THR A 14 2.59 -13.55 -1.55
C THR A 14 2.29 -12.64 -2.75
N SER A 15 2.60 -11.34 -2.66
CA SER A 15 2.52 -10.45 -3.84
C SER A 15 3.42 -10.93 -4.99
N ARG A 16 4.52 -11.62 -4.70
CA ARG A 16 5.42 -12.20 -5.69
C ARG A 16 4.79 -13.38 -6.42
N ASP A 17 4.03 -14.23 -5.74
CA ASP A 17 3.32 -15.35 -6.36
C ASP A 17 2.32 -14.85 -7.39
N VAL A 18 1.56 -13.79 -7.05
CA VAL A 18 0.64 -13.15 -7.99
C VAL A 18 1.39 -12.59 -9.21
N VAL A 19 2.52 -11.90 -9.00
CA VAL A 19 3.38 -11.45 -10.11
C VAL A 19 3.82 -12.62 -10.99
N ASN A 20 4.26 -13.73 -10.39
CA ASN A 20 4.74 -14.91 -11.12
C ASN A 20 3.62 -15.56 -11.97
N ILE A 21 2.40 -15.63 -11.46
CA ILE A 21 1.22 -16.11 -12.21
C ILE A 21 0.98 -15.24 -13.43
N LEU A 22 0.95 -13.91 -13.26
CA LEU A 22 0.74 -12.99 -14.37
C LEU A 22 1.92 -12.99 -15.36
N CYS A 23 3.17 -13.18 -14.90
CA CYS A 23 4.33 -13.35 -15.78
C CYS A 23 4.15 -14.53 -16.72
N LYS A 24 3.60 -15.64 -16.22
CA LYS A 24 3.29 -16.84 -17.05
C LYS A 24 2.14 -16.54 -18.02
N LYS A 25 1.03 -15.98 -17.53
CA LYS A 25 -0.16 -15.64 -18.33
C LYS A 25 0.20 -14.71 -19.49
N PHE A 26 0.95 -13.63 -19.23
CA PHE A 26 1.29 -12.61 -20.24
C PHE A 26 2.63 -12.83 -20.95
N LYS A 27 3.31 -13.94 -20.67
CA LYS A 27 4.61 -14.32 -21.28
C LYS A 27 5.64 -13.17 -21.23
N THR A 28 5.70 -12.47 -20.07
CA THR A 28 6.61 -11.33 -19.84
C THR A 28 7.18 -11.35 -18.42
N LYS A 29 8.43 -10.92 -18.28
CA LYS A 29 9.08 -10.70 -16.96
C LYS A 29 8.94 -9.25 -16.47
N ARG A 30 8.39 -8.34 -17.30
CA ARG A 30 8.25 -6.92 -16.98
C ARG A 30 6.92 -6.67 -16.28
N ILE A 31 6.79 -7.17 -15.05
CA ILE A 31 5.65 -6.91 -14.16
C ILE A 31 6.17 -6.47 -12.81
N GLY A 32 5.64 -5.36 -12.30
CA GLY A 32 5.89 -4.83 -10.97
C GLY A 32 4.61 -4.58 -10.21
N HIS A 33 4.64 -4.61 -8.88
CA HIS A 33 3.50 -4.26 -8.03
C HIS A 33 3.78 -3.00 -7.20
N THR A 34 2.74 -2.29 -6.80
CA THR A 34 2.84 -0.98 -6.15
C THR A 34 2.73 -1.02 -4.62
N GLY A 35 2.98 -2.15 -4.01
CA GLY A 35 2.96 -2.29 -2.55
C GLY A 35 2.70 -3.73 -2.14
N THR A 36 3.64 -4.27 -1.39
CA THR A 36 3.56 -5.63 -0.87
C THR A 36 2.33 -5.80 0.04
N LEU A 37 1.66 -6.93 -0.10
CA LEU A 37 0.71 -7.47 0.86
C LEU A 37 1.31 -8.74 1.44
N ASP A 38 1.19 -8.91 2.76
CA ASP A 38 1.60 -10.13 3.46
C ASP A 38 0.76 -11.33 2.97
N PRO A 39 1.22 -12.58 3.14
CA PRO A 39 0.45 -13.77 2.71
C PRO A 39 -0.97 -13.84 3.30
N ILE A 40 -1.12 -13.46 4.57
CA ILE A 40 -2.41 -13.39 5.28
C ILE A 40 -3.33 -12.28 4.73
N ALA A 41 -2.75 -11.22 4.16
CA ALA A 41 -3.53 -10.09 3.67
C ALA A 41 -4.18 -10.40 2.31
N THR A 42 -5.37 -9.87 2.12
CA THR A 42 -6.14 -9.92 0.86
C THR A 42 -6.35 -8.52 0.29
N GLY A 43 -6.98 -8.41 -0.88
CA GLY A 43 -7.46 -7.15 -1.43
C GLY A 43 -6.62 -6.60 -2.56
N VAL A 44 -6.84 -5.33 -2.91
CA VAL A 44 -6.33 -4.73 -4.14
C VAL A 44 -4.80 -4.71 -4.20
N LEU A 45 -4.25 -5.40 -5.19
CA LEU A 45 -2.84 -5.38 -5.57
C LEU A 45 -2.73 -4.84 -6.99
N ILE A 46 -2.12 -3.67 -7.14
CA ILE A 46 -1.97 -3.01 -8.43
C ILE A 46 -0.72 -3.57 -9.12
N LEU A 47 -0.90 -4.14 -10.30
CA LEU A 47 0.17 -4.71 -11.12
C LEU A 47 0.38 -3.86 -12.38
N CYS A 48 1.60 -3.39 -12.56
CA CYS A 48 2.03 -2.64 -13.72
C CYS A 48 2.79 -3.56 -14.68
N ILE A 49 2.40 -3.59 -15.95
CA ILE A 49 2.92 -4.50 -16.98
C ILE A 49 3.60 -3.71 -18.10
N GLY A 50 4.76 -4.16 -18.55
CA GLY A 50 5.49 -3.56 -19.66
C GLY A 50 5.96 -2.13 -19.37
N SER A 51 5.60 -1.14 -20.21
CA SER A 51 5.95 0.27 -20.01
C SER A 51 5.36 0.87 -18.73
N ALA A 52 4.18 0.39 -18.30
CA ALA A 52 3.53 0.85 -17.08
C ALA A 52 4.33 0.54 -15.80
N THR A 53 5.34 -0.36 -15.85
CA THR A 53 6.25 -0.59 -14.70
C THR A 53 6.98 0.68 -14.25
N LYS A 54 7.12 1.67 -15.13
CA LYS A 54 7.68 3.00 -14.78
C LYS A 54 6.82 3.75 -13.76
N LEU A 55 5.52 3.42 -13.63
CA LEU A 55 4.60 4.02 -12.66
C LEU A 55 4.65 3.37 -11.27
N VAL A 56 5.30 2.24 -11.09
CA VAL A 56 5.30 1.50 -9.81
C VAL A 56 5.63 2.44 -8.63
N GLU A 57 6.70 3.24 -8.74
CA GLU A 57 7.11 4.17 -7.69
C GLU A 57 6.05 5.25 -7.43
N ALA A 58 5.49 5.83 -8.51
CA ALA A 58 4.48 6.90 -8.42
C ALA A 58 3.22 6.42 -7.71
N LEU A 59 2.71 5.22 -8.06
CA LEU A 59 1.51 4.63 -7.48
C LEU A 59 1.77 4.02 -6.08
N THR A 60 3.01 3.63 -5.75
CA THR A 60 3.37 3.16 -4.41
C THR A 60 3.24 4.26 -3.36
N SER A 61 3.41 5.52 -3.76
CA SER A 61 3.35 6.66 -2.83
C SER A 61 1.94 7.01 -2.36
N ASP A 62 0.89 6.46 -2.97
CA ASP A 62 -0.48 6.74 -2.62
C ASP A 62 -0.86 6.20 -1.24
N ASP A 63 -1.84 6.86 -0.61
CA ASP A 63 -2.45 6.39 0.62
C ASP A 63 -3.22 5.08 0.40
N LYS A 64 -3.41 4.32 1.48
CA LYS A 64 -4.11 3.04 1.45
C LYS A 64 -5.22 3.00 2.48
N GLU A 65 -6.28 2.27 2.16
CA GLU A 65 -7.36 1.98 3.10
C GLU A 65 -7.45 0.48 3.32
N TYR A 66 -7.55 0.10 4.59
CA TYR A 66 -7.62 -1.29 5.01
C TYR A 66 -8.80 -1.53 5.93
N VAL A 67 -9.29 -2.76 5.89
CA VAL A 67 -10.11 -3.36 6.95
C VAL A 67 -9.26 -4.43 7.62
N ALA A 68 -9.07 -4.33 8.93
CA ALA A 68 -8.27 -5.26 9.72
C ALA A 68 -9.09 -5.80 10.89
N THR A 69 -8.91 -7.07 11.22
CA THR A 69 -9.42 -7.67 12.45
C THR A 69 -8.33 -7.64 13.52
N VAL A 70 -8.65 -7.08 14.66
CA VAL A 70 -7.81 -6.96 15.85
C VAL A 70 -8.27 -8.00 16.87
N GLU A 71 -7.35 -8.78 17.40
CA GLU A 71 -7.55 -9.62 18.58
C GLU A 71 -6.67 -9.10 19.71
N LEU A 72 -7.29 -8.64 20.81
CA LEU A 72 -6.58 -8.24 22.02
C LEU A 72 -6.47 -9.40 22.98
N GLY A 73 -5.35 -9.43 23.72
CA GLY A 73 -5.04 -10.49 24.69
C GLY A 73 -4.13 -11.58 24.15
N THR A 74 -3.68 -11.49 22.90
CA THR A 74 -2.67 -12.37 22.30
C THR A 74 -1.59 -11.54 21.63
N LEU A 75 -0.31 -11.84 21.85
CA LEU A 75 0.82 -11.26 21.14
C LEU A 75 1.61 -12.39 20.47
N THR A 76 1.90 -12.21 19.20
CA THR A 76 2.76 -13.11 18.43
C THR A 76 4.05 -12.41 18.00
N ASP A 77 5.08 -13.18 17.69
CA ASP A 77 6.37 -12.70 17.22
C ASP A 77 6.30 -11.99 15.86
N THR A 78 5.28 -12.29 15.04
CA THR A 78 5.03 -11.66 13.73
C THR A 78 4.06 -10.47 13.81
N LEU A 79 3.40 -10.24 14.96
CA LEU A 79 2.28 -9.31 15.15
C LEU A 79 1.03 -9.65 14.32
N ASP A 80 0.98 -10.86 13.75
CA ASP A 80 -0.19 -11.43 13.06
C ASP A 80 -0.39 -12.89 13.51
N ASN A 81 -1.52 -13.50 13.15
CA ASN A 81 -1.89 -14.85 13.61
C ASN A 81 -1.09 -15.98 12.94
N THR A 82 -0.06 -15.69 12.16
CA THR A 82 0.83 -16.71 11.57
C THR A 82 2.08 -16.97 12.41
N GLY A 83 2.35 -16.12 13.39
CA GLY A 83 3.49 -16.25 14.29
C GLY A 83 3.25 -17.13 15.51
N ASN A 84 4.33 -17.34 16.27
CA ASN A 84 4.26 -18.05 17.55
C ASN A 84 3.73 -17.09 18.64
N VAL A 85 2.84 -17.60 19.48
CA VAL A 85 2.35 -16.84 20.64
C VAL A 85 3.48 -16.65 21.64
N ILE A 86 3.76 -15.40 22.00
CA ILE A 86 4.79 -15.00 22.97
C ILE A 86 4.22 -14.43 24.26
N LYS A 87 2.96 -13.97 24.24
CA LYS A 87 2.26 -13.50 25.44
C LYS A 87 0.76 -13.69 25.29
N GLU A 88 0.11 -14.08 26.36
CA GLU A 88 -1.35 -14.11 26.47
C GLU A 88 -1.81 -13.43 27.75
N GLU A 89 -2.93 -12.73 27.68
CA GLU A 89 -3.59 -12.13 28.82
C GLU A 89 -5.10 -12.02 28.58
N LYS A 90 -5.86 -11.87 29.69
CA LYS A 90 -7.32 -11.72 29.61
C LYS A 90 -7.66 -10.28 29.28
N THR A 91 -8.59 -10.08 28.37
CA THR A 91 -9.11 -8.76 28.06
C THR A 91 -10.64 -8.71 28.15
N ASN A 92 -11.15 -7.58 28.61
CA ASN A 92 -12.58 -7.28 28.64
C ASN A 92 -12.77 -5.77 28.50
N LEU A 93 -12.62 -5.28 27.25
CA LEU A 93 -12.63 -3.86 26.96
C LEU A 93 -13.96 -3.46 26.31
N ASN A 94 -14.57 -2.39 26.80
CA ASN A 94 -15.82 -1.91 26.24
C ASN A 94 -15.64 -0.99 25.01
N VAL A 95 -16.71 -0.77 24.29
CA VAL A 95 -16.74 0.04 23.06
C VAL A 95 -16.14 1.44 23.27
N ASN A 96 -16.42 2.08 24.40
CA ASN A 96 -15.96 3.45 24.65
C ASN A 96 -14.44 3.51 24.86
N GLN A 97 -13.86 2.51 25.53
CA GLN A 97 -12.40 2.42 25.71
C GLN A 97 -11.71 2.25 24.34
N ILE A 98 -12.21 1.34 23.52
CA ILE A 98 -11.66 1.10 22.18
C ILE A 98 -11.79 2.37 21.32
N LYS A 99 -12.96 3.01 21.25
CA LYS A 99 -13.15 4.24 20.47
C LYS A 99 -12.17 5.34 20.88
N LYS A 100 -11.99 5.57 22.19
CA LYS A 100 -11.03 6.57 22.69
C LYS A 100 -9.59 6.25 22.28
N ALA A 101 -9.17 4.97 22.32
CA ALA A 101 -7.85 4.58 21.87
C ALA A 101 -7.69 4.80 20.37
N LEU A 102 -8.69 4.43 19.55
CA LEU A 102 -8.65 4.68 18.11
C LEU A 102 -8.58 6.18 17.77
N GLU A 103 -9.28 7.03 18.50
CA GLU A 103 -9.21 8.49 18.34
C GLU A 103 -7.79 9.02 18.62
N LYS A 104 -7.15 8.57 19.71
CA LYS A 104 -5.78 8.94 20.07
C LYS A 104 -4.73 8.51 19.06
N MET A 105 -4.96 7.38 18.40
CA MET A 105 -4.03 6.83 17.40
C MET A 105 -4.14 7.52 16.04
N GLN A 106 -5.06 8.46 15.84
CA GLN A 106 -5.13 9.25 14.62
C GLN A 106 -4.08 10.36 14.59
N GLY A 107 -3.65 10.73 13.37
CA GLY A 107 -2.65 11.76 13.16
C GLY A 107 -1.27 11.19 12.82
N VAL A 108 -0.26 12.02 12.98
CA VAL A 108 1.14 11.70 12.65
C VAL A 108 1.85 11.20 13.90
N TYR A 109 2.47 10.02 13.79
CA TYR A 109 3.31 9.49 14.87
C TYR A 109 4.46 8.64 14.32
N GLU A 110 5.44 8.35 15.18
CA GLU A 110 6.58 7.52 14.87
C GLU A 110 6.26 6.05 15.13
N GLN A 111 6.13 5.26 14.07
CA GLN A 111 5.81 3.84 14.11
C GLN A 111 7.07 2.99 13.98
N GLU A 112 7.21 1.96 14.83
CA GLU A 112 8.26 0.96 14.70
C GLU A 112 7.94 -0.02 13.56
N VAL A 113 8.95 -0.29 12.73
CA VAL A 113 8.85 -1.24 11.62
C VAL A 113 8.91 -2.66 12.17
N PRO A 114 7.95 -3.56 11.82
CA PRO A 114 7.98 -4.91 12.33
C PRO A 114 9.19 -5.68 11.81
N ILE A 115 9.76 -6.56 12.64
CA ILE A 115 10.96 -7.33 12.29
C ILE A 115 10.73 -8.23 11.06
N TYR A 116 9.53 -8.77 10.91
CA TYR A 116 9.13 -9.54 9.72
C TYR A 116 8.71 -8.62 8.57
N SER A 117 9.66 -7.80 8.08
CA SER A 117 9.47 -6.91 6.93
C SER A 117 10.61 -6.97 5.93
N ALA A 118 10.38 -6.44 4.73
CA ALA A 118 11.39 -6.37 3.66
C ALA A 118 12.29 -5.12 3.75
N VAL A 119 12.18 -4.34 4.82
CA VAL A 119 13.06 -3.18 5.07
C VAL A 119 14.48 -3.68 5.27
N LYS A 120 15.44 -2.98 4.69
CA LYS A 120 16.87 -3.34 4.79
C LYS A 120 17.59 -2.49 5.84
N ILE A 121 18.38 -3.15 6.67
CA ILE A 121 19.37 -2.56 7.55
C ILE A 121 20.72 -3.18 7.22
N ASN A 122 21.74 -2.38 6.99
CA ASN A 122 23.10 -2.85 6.62
C ASN A 122 23.07 -3.82 5.43
N GLY A 123 22.19 -3.56 4.44
CA GLY A 123 22.09 -4.38 3.22
C GLY A 123 21.26 -5.66 3.33
N LYS A 124 20.91 -6.11 4.54
CA LYS A 124 20.14 -7.32 4.84
C LYS A 124 18.71 -6.96 5.24
N LYS A 125 17.72 -7.75 4.84
CA LYS A 125 16.31 -7.49 5.18
C LYS A 125 16.00 -7.88 6.63
N LEU A 126 15.09 -7.15 7.28
CA LEU A 126 14.73 -7.40 8.68
C LEU A 126 14.24 -8.84 8.92
N TYR A 127 13.42 -9.40 8.04
CA TYR A 127 12.95 -10.78 8.19
C TYR A 127 14.09 -11.82 8.12
N GLU A 128 15.24 -11.50 7.52
CA GLU A 128 16.42 -12.37 7.48
C GLU A 128 17.12 -12.41 8.84
N TYR A 129 17.20 -11.25 9.53
CA TYR A 129 17.66 -11.17 10.92
C TYR A 129 16.76 -11.99 11.86
N ALA A 130 15.42 -11.85 11.71
CA ALA A 130 14.47 -12.61 12.51
C ALA A 130 14.66 -14.13 12.37
N ARG A 131 14.83 -14.61 11.13
CA ARG A 131 15.04 -16.05 10.86
C ARG A 131 16.35 -16.60 11.42
N GLU A 132 17.36 -15.78 11.52
CA GLU A 132 18.66 -16.14 12.08
C GLU A 132 18.73 -15.93 13.60
N GLY A 133 17.67 -15.43 14.22
CA GLY A 133 17.64 -15.13 15.66
C GLY A 133 18.58 -13.99 16.07
N ILE A 134 18.96 -13.11 15.14
CA ILE A 134 19.86 -12.00 15.39
C ILE A 134 19.04 -10.78 15.82
N ASN A 135 19.33 -10.26 17.01
CA ASN A 135 18.71 -9.01 17.46
C ASN A 135 19.27 -7.82 16.65
N VAL A 136 18.37 -6.97 16.22
CA VAL A 136 18.68 -5.72 15.50
C VAL A 136 17.76 -4.63 16.01
N GLU A 137 18.28 -3.42 16.11
CA GLU A 137 17.46 -2.24 16.44
C GLU A 137 16.49 -1.98 15.29
N LEU A 138 15.19 -1.97 15.61
CA LEU A 138 14.13 -1.79 14.62
C LEU A 138 14.03 -0.30 14.24
N PRO A 139 14.02 0.01 12.93
CA PRO A 139 13.92 1.41 12.51
C PRO A 139 12.49 1.91 12.76
N LYS A 140 12.41 3.19 13.04
CA LYS A 140 11.14 3.89 13.17
C LYS A 140 10.90 4.78 11.96
N ARG A 141 9.64 5.06 11.67
CA ARG A 141 9.27 5.97 10.59
C ARG A 141 8.03 6.78 10.93
N MET A 142 8.00 8.01 10.45
CA MET A 142 6.81 8.84 10.55
C MET A 142 5.71 8.29 9.63
N VAL A 143 4.55 8.03 10.20
CA VAL A 143 3.33 7.61 9.48
C VAL A 143 2.18 8.54 9.85
N ASN A 144 1.15 8.58 9.00
CA ASN A 144 -0.05 9.37 9.26
C ASN A 144 -1.28 8.48 9.16
N ILE A 145 -1.98 8.32 10.27
CA ILE A 145 -3.27 7.64 10.35
C ILE A 145 -4.36 8.69 10.14
N LYS A 146 -4.77 8.85 8.89
CA LYS A 146 -5.71 9.90 8.49
C LYS A 146 -7.14 9.64 8.97
N ARG A 147 -7.53 8.38 9.13
CA ARG A 147 -8.81 7.93 9.67
C ARG A 147 -8.66 6.55 10.29
N LEU A 148 -9.29 6.34 11.43
CA LEU A 148 -9.29 5.08 12.14
C LEU A 148 -10.63 4.91 12.85
N GLU A 149 -11.39 3.89 12.45
CA GLU A 149 -12.78 3.70 12.87
C GLU A 149 -13.04 2.26 13.29
N LEU A 150 -13.83 2.09 14.35
CA LEU A 150 -14.43 0.80 14.70
C LEU A 150 -15.63 0.56 13.77
N ILE A 151 -15.65 -0.57 13.04
CA ILE A 151 -16.67 -0.84 12.01
C ILE A 151 -17.63 -1.97 12.33
N ASN A 152 -17.43 -2.69 13.42
CA ASN A 152 -18.34 -3.77 13.84
C ASN A 152 -18.51 -3.82 15.37
N ASN A 153 -19.41 -4.71 15.81
CA ASN A 153 -19.58 -5.01 17.23
C ASN A 153 -18.36 -5.77 17.77
N ILE A 154 -18.03 -5.48 19.03
CA ILE A 154 -16.97 -6.18 19.74
C ILE A 154 -17.46 -7.57 20.13
N LYS A 155 -16.60 -8.57 19.98
CA LYS A 155 -16.83 -9.94 20.43
C LYS A 155 -15.92 -10.28 21.59
N TYR A 156 -16.46 -11.00 22.54
CA TYR A 156 -15.75 -11.51 23.71
C TYR A 156 -15.82 -13.03 23.69
N GLU A 157 -14.71 -13.67 23.36
CA GLU A 157 -14.62 -15.13 23.30
C GLU A 157 -13.28 -15.57 23.89
N ASN A 158 -13.27 -16.63 24.71
CA ASN A 158 -12.06 -17.21 25.28
C ASN A 158 -11.15 -16.20 26.01
N ASN A 159 -11.73 -15.25 26.74
CA ASN A 159 -11.03 -14.15 27.40
C ASN A 159 -10.28 -13.18 26.46
N LYS A 160 -10.59 -13.18 25.20
CA LYS A 160 -10.06 -12.24 24.18
C LYS A 160 -11.14 -11.28 23.75
N THR A 161 -10.70 -10.08 23.33
CA THR A 161 -11.57 -9.05 22.74
C THR A 161 -11.24 -8.92 21.27
N THR A 162 -12.22 -9.18 20.40
CA THR A 162 -12.02 -9.12 18.93
C THR A 162 -12.95 -8.06 18.33
N PHE A 163 -12.41 -7.25 17.42
CA PHE A 163 -13.16 -6.24 16.67
C PHE A 163 -12.51 -5.93 15.34
N GLN A 164 -13.23 -5.22 14.46
CA GLN A 164 -12.69 -4.77 13.19
C GLN A 164 -12.53 -3.25 13.15
N ILE A 165 -11.43 -2.84 12.56
CA ILE A 165 -11.15 -1.44 12.28
C ILE A 165 -11.07 -1.21 10.77
N ARG A 166 -11.48 0.00 10.37
CA ARG A 166 -11.20 0.57 9.06
C ARG A 166 -10.17 1.68 9.24
N CYS A 167 -9.07 1.63 8.52
CA CYS A 167 -8.02 2.62 8.63
C CYS A 167 -7.60 3.16 7.26
N TYR A 168 -7.50 4.50 7.15
CA TYR A 168 -6.95 5.20 6.00
C TYR A 168 -5.60 5.79 6.39
N VAL A 169 -4.53 5.34 5.75
CA VAL A 169 -3.16 5.54 6.22
C VAL A 169 -2.22 5.98 5.11
N SER A 170 -1.18 6.71 5.48
CA SER A 170 -0.10 7.11 4.57
C SER A 170 0.73 5.91 4.11
N LYS A 171 1.50 6.10 3.04
CA LYS A 171 2.49 5.11 2.58
C LYS A 171 3.43 4.68 3.71
N GLY A 172 3.80 3.42 3.71
CA GLY A 172 4.80 2.88 4.64
C GLY A 172 4.25 2.50 6.01
N THR A 173 2.97 2.75 6.30
CA THR A 173 2.32 2.30 7.52
C THR A 173 2.18 0.78 7.53
N TYR A 174 2.61 0.15 8.63
CA TYR A 174 2.41 -1.28 8.89
C TYR A 174 1.18 -1.47 9.77
N ILE A 175 0.16 -2.16 9.24
CA ILE A 175 -1.09 -2.37 9.98
C ILE A 175 -0.87 -3.33 11.16
N ARG A 176 0.05 -4.28 11.06
CA ARG A 176 0.46 -5.13 12.20
C ARG A 176 1.01 -4.30 13.36
N SER A 177 1.92 -3.37 13.10
CA SER A 177 2.42 -2.44 14.12
C SER A 177 1.29 -1.54 14.66
N LEU A 178 0.42 -1.00 13.79
CA LEU A 178 -0.71 -0.19 14.22
C LEU A 178 -1.63 -0.95 15.19
N VAL A 179 -1.90 -2.23 14.93
CA VAL A 179 -2.71 -3.08 15.84
C VAL A 179 -2.01 -3.28 17.18
N ASN A 180 -0.69 -3.51 17.17
CA ASN A 180 0.10 -3.61 18.40
C ASN A 180 0.12 -2.28 19.18
N ASP A 181 0.26 -1.14 18.49
CA ASP A 181 0.26 0.19 19.08
C ASP A 181 -1.11 0.52 19.71
N ILE A 182 -2.22 0.16 19.04
CA ILE A 182 -3.59 0.27 19.61
C ILE A 182 -3.73 -0.58 20.88
N ALA A 183 -3.20 -1.80 20.87
CA ALA A 183 -3.25 -2.66 22.03
C ALA A 183 -2.46 -2.07 23.20
N HIS A 184 -1.29 -1.51 22.98
CA HIS A 184 -0.50 -0.80 23.99
C HIS A 184 -1.23 0.42 24.55
N GLU A 185 -1.91 1.24 23.72
CA GLU A 185 -2.73 2.36 24.17
C GLU A 185 -3.89 1.89 25.08
N LEU A 186 -4.38 0.68 24.86
CA LEU A 186 -5.42 0.03 25.67
C LEU A 186 -4.86 -0.69 26.93
N GLY A 187 -3.53 -0.66 27.15
CA GLY A 187 -2.88 -1.30 28.30
C GLY A 187 -2.85 -2.83 28.20
N THR A 188 -2.87 -3.40 27.01
CA THR A 188 -2.87 -4.84 26.74
C THR A 188 -1.95 -5.20 25.57
N VAL A 189 -1.96 -6.45 25.13
CA VAL A 189 -1.30 -6.93 23.93
C VAL A 189 -2.30 -7.24 22.84
N GLY A 190 -1.87 -7.20 21.57
CA GLY A 190 -2.78 -7.47 20.45
C GLY A 190 -2.09 -8.00 19.21
N THR A 191 -2.86 -8.72 18.41
CA THR A 191 -2.43 -9.37 17.17
C THR A 191 -3.43 -9.08 16.07
N MET A 192 -2.95 -8.87 14.85
CA MET A 192 -3.77 -8.75 13.66
C MET A 192 -4.15 -10.15 13.16
N THR A 193 -5.45 -10.46 13.07
CA THR A 193 -5.91 -11.79 12.64
C THR A 193 -6.39 -11.82 11.18
N SER A 194 -6.75 -10.67 10.61
CA SER A 194 -7.03 -10.54 9.18
C SER A 194 -6.71 -9.13 8.67
N LEU A 195 -6.42 -9.03 7.37
CA LEU A 195 -6.18 -7.76 6.71
C LEU A 195 -6.73 -7.79 5.28
N ASN A 196 -7.51 -6.78 4.92
CA ASN A 196 -7.98 -6.59 3.56
C ASN A 196 -7.68 -5.16 3.10
N ARG A 197 -6.85 -4.99 2.05
CA ARG A 197 -6.63 -3.70 1.43
C ARG A 197 -7.80 -3.38 0.50
N VAL A 198 -8.70 -2.50 0.95
CA VAL A 198 -9.91 -2.14 0.20
C VAL A 198 -9.69 -1.01 -0.79
N LYS A 199 -8.60 -0.20 -0.61
CA LYS A 199 -8.27 0.90 -1.52
C LYS A 199 -6.78 1.23 -1.51
N GLN A 200 -6.26 1.65 -2.67
CA GLN A 200 -4.94 2.29 -2.81
C GLN A 200 -5.04 3.43 -3.83
N GLY A 201 -4.79 4.68 -3.40
CA GLY A 201 -5.01 5.85 -4.24
C GLY A 201 -6.44 5.92 -4.75
N ILE A 202 -6.62 5.95 -6.07
CA ILE A 202 -7.93 5.96 -6.73
C ILE A 202 -8.54 4.56 -6.93
N PHE A 203 -7.77 3.49 -6.73
CA PHE A 203 -8.16 2.12 -7.04
C PHE A 203 -8.88 1.45 -5.88
N ASN A 204 -10.09 0.93 -6.12
CA ASN A 204 -10.90 0.23 -5.12
C ASN A 204 -10.87 -1.28 -5.37
N ILE A 205 -11.15 -2.05 -4.33
CA ILE A 205 -11.25 -3.50 -4.42
C ILE A 205 -12.40 -3.94 -5.33
N SER A 206 -13.48 -3.16 -5.43
CA SER A 206 -14.60 -3.41 -6.35
C SER A 206 -14.18 -3.45 -7.82
N ASP A 207 -13.07 -2.80 -8.18
CA ASP A 207 -12.56 -2.71 -9.55
C ASP A 207 -11.50 -3.78 -9.84
N SER A 208 -11.26 -4.67 -8.87
CA SER A 208 -10.21 -5.70 -8.93
C SER A 208 -10.77 -7.04 -9.39
N TYR A 209 -9.93 -7.78 -10.08
CA TYR A 209 -10.23 -9.12 -10.63
C TYR A 209 -9.60 -10.21 -9.77
N THR A 210 -10.25 -11.35 -9.67
CA THR A 210 -9.66 -12.55 -9.08
C THR A 210 -8.57 -13.13 -10.00
N LEU A 211 -7.74 -14.03 -9.49
CA LEU A 211 -6.80 -14.75 -10.35
C LEU A 211 -7.52 -15.61 -11.39
N GLU A 212 -8.65 -16.18 -11.04
CA GLU A 212 -9.51 -16.97 -11.93
C GLU A 212 -10.08 -16.11 -13.07
N ASP A 213 -10.59 -14.90 -12.76
CA ASP A 213 -11.02 -13.94 -13.79
C ASP A 213 -9.92 -13.66 -14.80
N ILE A 214 -8.69 -13.46 -14.31
CA ILE A 214 -7.54 -13.16 -15.15
C ILE A 214 -7.15 -14.38 -15.99
N GLU A 215 -7.18 -15.59 -15.44
CA GLU A 215 -6.92 -16.81 -16.18
C GLU A 215 -7.92 -17.02 -17.32
N ASN A 216 -9.19 -16.67 -17.09
CA ASN A 216 -10.29 -16.80 -18.05
C ASN A 216 -10.43 -15.59 -19.00
N ASP A 217 -9.47 -14.66 -19.03
CA ASP A 217 -9.47 -13.41 -19.81
C ASP A 217 -10.65 -12.47 -19.50
N ASN A 218 -11.29 -12.62 -18.33
CA ASN A 218 -12.38 -11.80 -17.84
C ASN A 218 -11.84 -10.63 -16.99
N TYR A 219 -11.07 -9.73 -17.59
CA TYR A 219 -10.52 -8.56 -16.91
C TYR A 219 -10.37 -7.38 -17.88
N LYS A 220 -10.32 -6.16 -17.33
CA LYS A 220 -9.93 -4.96 -18.04
C LYS A 220 -8.55 -4.48 -17.58
N SER A 221 -7.66 -4.18 -18.52
CA SER A 221 -6.43 -3.47 -18.21
C SER A 221 -6.64 -1.98 -18.38
N LEU A 222 -6.07 -1.19 -17.47
CA LEU A 222 -6.06 0.26 -17.54
C LEU A 222 -4.80 0.73 -18.29
N SER A 223 -4.94 1.77 -19.10
CA SER A 223 -3.82 2.52 -19.67
C SER A 223 -3.12 3.36 -18.57
N ILE A 224 -1.93 3.87 -18.86
CA ILE A 224 -1.23 4.83 -17.99
C ILE A 224 -2.11 6.08 -17.76
N LYS A 225 -2.76 6.57 -18.82
CA LYS A 225 -3.66 7.70 -18.79
C LYS A 225 -4.86 7.48 -17.86
N GLU A 226 -5.51 6.31 -17.92
CA GLU A 226 -6.61 5.94 -17.03
C GLU A 226 -6.15 5.79 -15.58
N ALA A 227 -4.98 5.19 -15.36
CA ALA A 227 -4.41 5.01 -14.03
C ALA A 227 -3.97 6.34 -13.36
N LEU A 228 -3.78 7.38 -14.14
CA LEU A 228 -3.44 8.74 -13.70
C LEU A 228 -4.60 9.71 -13.93
N SER A 229 -5.85 9.24 -13.90
CA SER A 229 -7.05 10.09 -14.14
C SER A 229 -7.21 11.21 -13.12
N ASN A 230 -6.64 11.07 -11.94
CA ASN A 230 -6.60 12.11 -10.91
C ASN A 230 -5.43 13.12 -11.06
N VAL A 231 -4.56 12.91 -12.05
CA VAL A 231 -3.44 13.81 -12.36
C VAL A 231 -3.85 14.74 -13.50
N LYS A 232 -3.42 16.01 -13.45
CA LYS A 232 -3.63 16.97 -14.55
C LYS A 232 -3.03 16.40 -15.84
N GLN A 233 -3.85 16.29 -16.89
CA GLN A 233 -3.44 15.82 -18.22
C GLN A 233 -3.40 16.99 -19.19
N VAL A 234 -2.34 17.05 -20.00
CA VAL A 234 -2.11 18.17 -20.95
C VAL A 234 -1.63 17.59 -22.28
N ILE A 235 -2.35 17.93 -23.36
CA ILE A 235 -1.93 17.60 -24.72
C ILE A 235 -0.96 18.68 -25.20
N VAL A 236 0.15 18.25 -25.78
CA VAL A 236 1.22 19.14 -26.28
C VAL A 236 1.67 18.77 -27.69
N SER A 237 2.11 19.79 -28.43
CA SER A 237 2.62 19.64 -29.80
C SER A 237 3.83 20.55 -30.04
N GLY A 238 4.44 20.45 -31.20
CA GLY A 238 5.50 21.33 -31.67
C GLY A 238 6.68 21.44 -30.70
N GLU A 239 7.09 22.67 -30.40
CA GLU A 239 8.25 22.98 -29.55
C GLU A 239 8.07 22.47 -28.12
N ALA A 240 6.84 22.55 -27.56
CA ALA A 240 6.53 22.07 -26.22
C ALA A 240 6.74 20.53 -26.13
N LEU A 241 6.26 19.79 -27.12
CA LEU A 241 6.45 18.33 -27.19
C LEU A 241 7.95 17.97 -27.30
N PHE A 242 8.73 18.72 -28.09
CA PHE A 242 10.17 18.52 -28.18
C PHE A 242 10.88 18.72 -26.85
N LYS A 243 10.57 19.81 -26.12
CA LYS A 243 11.13 20.07 -24.77
C LYS A 243 10.81 18.94 -23.79
N ILE A 244 9.56 18.46 -23.79
CA ILE A 244 9.11 17.41 -22.88
C ILE A 244 9.80 16.08 -23.20
N LYS A 245 9.91 15.68 -24.48
CA LYS A 245 10.63 14.48 -24.89
C LYS A 245 12.12 14.49 -24.51
N ASN A 246 12.71 15.68 -24.38
CA ASN A 246 14.09 15.86 -23.92
C ASN A 246 14.23 16.04 -22.40
N GLY A 247 13.13 15.94 -21.64
CA GLY A 247 13.15 16.06 -20.17
C GLY A 247 13.49 17.47 -19.65
N THR A 248 13.25 18.50 -20.46
CA THR A 248 13.50 19.90 -20.09
C THR A 248 12.64 20.28 -18.88
N ARG A 249 13.20 21.02 -17.91
CA ARG A 249 12.41 21.61 -16.82
C ARG A 249 11.45 22.65 -17.39
N LEU A 250 10.23 22.69 -16.84
CA LEU A 250 9.17 23.57 -17.30
C LEU A 250 8.68 24.45 -16.14
N GLU A 251 8.19 25.63 -16.44
CA GLU A 251 7.43 26.43 -15.49
C GLU A 251 6.09 25.73 -15.19
N ASN A 252 5.68 25.68 -13.93
CA ASN A 252 4.44 25.07 -13.49
C ASN A 252 3.23 26.01 -13.67
N ILE A 253 2.90 26.33 -14.89
CA ILE A 253 1.71 27.13 -15.26
C ILE A 253 0.39 26.39 -14.99
N TYR A 254 0.46 25.09 -14.64
CA TYR A 254 -0.70 24.23 -14.44
C TYR A 254 -1.17 24.20 -12.98
N HIS A 255 -0.40 24.78 -12.06
CA HIS A 255 -0.68 24.80 -10.61
C HIS A 255 -1.01 23.42 -10.06
N SER A 256 -0.25 22.40 -10.47
CA SER A 256 -0.44 21.01 -10.10
C SER A 256 0.88 20.36 -9.70
N ASP A 257 0.85 19.54 -8.65
CA ASP A 257 2.04 18.80 -8.18
C ASP A 257 2.55 17.79 -9.20
N LYS A 258 1.64 17.27 -10.03
CA LYS A 258 1.98 16.33 -11.12
C LYS A 258 1.20 16.69 -12.38
N VAL A 259 1.86 16.53 -13.53
CA VAL A 259 1.25 16.74 -14.87
C VAL A 259 1.66 15.58 -15.77
N LEU A 260 0.66 14.92 -16.35
CA LEU A 260 0.86 13.93 -17.42
C LEU A 260 0.76 14.64 -18.78
N PHE A 261 1.85 14.62 -19.52
CA PHE A 261 1.88 15.15 -20.89
C PHE A 261 1.58 14.05 -21.91
N LEU A 262 0.69 14.39 -22.83
CA LEU A 262 0.23 13.55 -23.95
C LEU A 262 0.58 14.23 -25.27
N ASP A 263 0.80 13.45 -26.34
CA ASP A 263 0.86 14.01 -27.69
C ASP A 263 -0.54 14.22 -28.28
N GLU A 264 -0.60 14.75 -29.52
CA GLU A 264 -1.83 15.01 -30.27
C GLU A 264 -2.64 13.74 -30.56
N PHE A 265 -2.01 12.57 -30.47
CA PHE A 265 -2.63 11.26 -30.65
C PHE A 265 -3.04 10.62 -29.31
N ASN A 266 -2.97 11.37 -28.18
CA ASN A 266 -3.19 10.91 -26.82
C ASN A 266 -2.22 9.82 -26.34
N ASN A 267 -1.02 9.68 -26.94
CA ASN A 267 0.02 8.83 -26.40
C ASN A 267 0.67 9.50 -25.19
N GLU A 268 0.94 8.72 -24.16
CA GLU A 268 1.62 9.21 -22.94
C GLU A 268 3.10 9.47 -23.24
N ILE A 269 3.56 10.69 -23.01
CA ILE A 269 4.95 11.10 -23.25
C ILE A 269 5.74 11.09 -21.96
N ALA A 270 5.27 11.80 -20.94
CA ALA A 270 5.98 11.93 -19.67
C ALA A 270 5.05 12.34 -18.53
N LEU A 271 5.35 11.83 -17.35
CA LEU A 271 4.82 12.33 -16.09
C LEU A 271 5.87 13.27 -15.47
N TYR A 272 5.49 14.49 -15.24
CA TYR A 272 6.28 15.50 -14.55
C TYR A 272 5.78 15.69 -13.12
N LYS A 273 6.66 16.14 -12.23
CA LYS A 273 6.30 16.56 -10.86
C LYS A 273 7.00 17.85 -10.48
N THR A 274 6.47 18.55 -9.48
CA THR A 274 7.13 19.71 -8.87
C THR A 274 8.49 19.32 -8.28
N LEU A 275 9.38 20.28 -8.14
CA LEU A 275 10.57 20.14 -7.31
C LEU A 275 10.18 20.10 -5.83
N ASP A 276 10.96 19.38 -5.04
CA ASP A 276 10.63 19.20 -3.61
C ASP A 276 10.63 20.51 -2.81
N ASN A 277 11.35 21.55 -3.30
CA ASN A 277 11.48 22.86 -2.65
C ASN A 277 11.01 24.03 -3.56
N ASP A 278 10.39 23.74 -4.68
CA ASP A 278 9.92 24.77 -5.63
C ASP A 278 8.74 24.24 -6.45
N ASP A 279 7.54 24.63 -6.08
CA ASP A 279 6.30 24.26 -6.73
C ASP A 279 6.05 24.98 -8.06
N LYS A 280 6.87 26.01 -8.37
CA LYS A 280 6.79 26.77 -9.62
C LYS A 280 7.48 26.06 -10.80
N ILE A 281 8.27 25.02 -10.53
CA ILE A 281 9.01 24.30 -11.55
C ILE A 281 8.60 22.83 -11.58
N LEU A 282 8.32 22.33 -12.78
CA LEU A 282 8.11 20.91 -13.06
C LEU A 282 9.40 20.30 -13.62
N LYS A 283 9.78 19.15 -13.07
CA LYS A 283 10.83 18.27 -13.59
C LYS A 283 10.26 16.94 -14.07
N VAL A 284 10.92 16.33 -15.03
CA VAL A 284 10.55 14.98 -15.46
C VAL A 284 10.62 14.00 -14.27
N TYR A 285 9.56 13.24 -14.08
CA TYR A 285 9.49 12.17 -13.09
C TYR A 285 9.58 10.80 -13.75
N LYS A 286 8.81 10.56 -14.82
CA LYS A 286 8.88 9.34 -15.63
C LYS A 286 8.67 9.68 -17.10
N MET A 287 9.47 9.07 -17.99
CA MET A 287 9.29 9.11 -19.45
C MET A 287 8.65 7.80 -19.91
N PHE A 288 7.72 7.84 -20.84
CA PHE A 288 7.00 6.67 -21.36
C PHE A 288 7.46 6.24 -22.74
#